data_073bac182442fa9e5f6dd99ec12e2d59
#
_entry.id   073bac182442fa9e5f6dd99ec12e2d59
#
_cell.length_a   1.000
_cell.length_b   1.000
_cell.length_c   1.000
_cell.angle_alpha   90.00
_cell.angle_beta   90.00
_cell.angle_gamma   90.00
#
_symmetry.space_group_name_H-M   'P 1'
#
loop_
_entity.id
_entity.type
_entity.pdbx_description
1 polymer ?
#
loop_
_entity_poly.entity_id
_entity_poly.type
_entity_poly.pdbx_seq_one_letter_code
_entity_poly.pdbx_strand_id
1 'polypeptide(L)'
;MSGAAAGLGTWLTDWLPLAMAGGVGAACRWGVDTSVSRLSGRVAREAAAGGRQRRRSGVRAPWMSRMLRMPWGTVVVNVTACLLMGLLVGRAAGTPHSGTWAATALTVVGTGFLGGYSTFSTACVEGARLLLAGRWGPALAHAALMTAATLGAVGLGLAAGAALR
;
A
#
# COMPACT_ATOMS: atom_id res chain seq x y z
N MET A 1 16.49 1.73 -42.73
CA MET A 1 15.67 2.59 -41.85
C MET A 1 14.39 1.90 -41.34
N SER A 2 13.99 0.71 -41.81
CA SER A 2 12.76 0.01 -41.37
C SER A 2 12.86 -0.69 -40.01
N GLY A 3 14.03 -1.14 -39.58
CA GLY A 3 14.21 -1.89 -38.33
C GLY A 3 14.05 -1.05 -37.03
N ALA A 4 14.46 0.22 -37.08
CA ALA A 4 14.33 1.11 -35.92
C ALA A 4 12.88 1.52 -35.65
N ALA A 5 12.06 1.72 -36.67
CA ALA A 5 10.65 2.05 -36.53
C ALA A 5 9.82 0.85 -36.03
N ALA A 6 10.16 -0.36 -36.48
CA ALA A 6 9.53 -1.59 -35.98
C ALA A 6 9.89 -1.85 -34.50
N GLY A 7 11.13 -1.59 -34.10
CA GLY A 7 11.56 -1.72 -32.69
C GLY A 7 10.89 -0.71 -31.76
N LEU A 8 10.72 0.53 -32.20
CA LEU A 8 10.00 1.58 -31.44
C LEU A 8 8.50 1.24 -31.29
N GLY A 9 7.87 0.69 -32.33
CA GLY A 9 6.46 0.27 -32.27
C GLY A 9 6.21 -0.84 -31.24
N THR A 10 7.00 -1.89 -31.26
CA THR A 10 6.90 -3.00 -30.28
C THR A 10 7.23 -2.53 -28.86
N TRP A 11 8.24 -1.69 -28.71
CA TRP A 11 8.60 -1.13 -27.41
C TRP A 11 7.44 -0.30 -26.79
N LEU A 12 6.79 0.56 -27.58
CA LEU A 12 5.66 1.36 -27.14
C LEU A 12 4.44 0.49 -26.76
N THR A 13 4.14 -0.54 -27.54
CA THR A 13 2.99 -1.43 -27.25
C THR A 13 3.19 -2.23 -25.96
N ASP A 14 4.41 -2.58 -25.60
CA ASP A 14 4.70 -3.37 -24.41
C ASP A 14 4.76 -2.52 -23.13
N TRP A 15 5.37 -1.33 -23.22
CA TRP A 15 5.62 -0.50 -22.04
C TRP A 15 4.54 0.55 -21.73
N LEU A 16 3.81 1.02 -22.75
CA LEU A 16 2.78 2.04 -22.57
C LEU A 16 1.64 1.58 -21.64
N PRO A 17 1.07 0.37 -21.80
CA PRO A 17 0.04 -0.13 -20.87
C PRO A 17 0.56 -0.23 -19.44
N LEU A 18 1.81 -0.66 -19.25
CA LEU A 18 2.45 -0.76 -17.95
C LEU A 18 2.61 0.62 -17.29
N ALA A 19 3.11 1.60 -18.04
CA ALA A 19 3.29 2.96 -17.56
C ALA A 19 1.96 3.64 -17.24
N MET A 20 0.94 3.47 -18.07
CA MET A 20 -0.41 3.98 -17.82
C MET A 20 -1.03 3.36 -16.57
N ALA A 21 -0.93 2.03 -16.41
CA ALA A 21 -1.40 1.33 -15.24
C ALA A 21 -0.70 1.84 -13.96
N GLY A 22 0.62 2.09 -14.02
CA GLY A 22 1.39 2.66 -12.91
C GLY A 22 0.94 4.08 -12.56
N GLY A 23 0.69 4.92 -13.57
CA GLY A 23 0.16 6.28 -13.38
C GLY A 23 -1.23 6.27 -12.70
N VAL A 24 -2.14 5.41 -13.15
CA VAL A 24 -3.46 5.21 -12.53
C VAL A 24 -3.30 4.70 -11.09
N GLY A 25 -2.42 3.72 -10.86
CA GLY A 25 -2.11 3.20 -9.53
C GLY A 25 -1.64 4.31 -8.58
N ALA A 26 -0.72 5.18 -9.03
CA ALA A 26 -0.25 6.31 -8.24
C ALA A 26 -1.35 7.33 -7.92
N ALA A 27 -2.26 7.62 -8.85
CA ALA A 27 -3.42 8.47 -8.63
C ALA A 27 -4.39 7.86 -7.60
N CYS A 28 -4.69 6.56 -7.72
CA CYS A 28 -5.51 5.83 -6.76
C CYS A 28 -4.87 5.84 -5.35
N ARG A 29 -3.56 5.62 -5.27
CA ARG A 29 -2.82 5.72 -4.00
C ARG A 29 -3.03 7.08 -3.34
N TRP A 30 -2.83 8.17 -4.09
CA TRP A 30 -3.01 9.52 -3.56
C TRP A 30 -4.43 9.73 -3.02
N GLY A 31 -5.44 9.26 -3.74
CA GLY A 31 -6.84 9.35 -3.32
C GLY A 31 -7.12 8.58 -2.03
N VAL A 32 -6.67 7.33 -1.95
CA VAL A 32 -6.86 6.47 -0.76
C VAL A 32 -6.09 7.01 0.44
N ASP A 33 -4.81 7.33 0.27
CA ASP A 33 -3.98 7.88 1.34
C ASP A 33 -4.57 9.17 1.91
N THR A 34 -4.97 10.10 1.05
CA THR A 34 -5.60 11.36 1.45
C THR A 34 -6.92 11.13 2.20
N SER A 35 -7.74 10.20 1.74
CA SER A 35 -9.04 9.90 2.34
C SER A 35 -8.88 9.27 3.73
N VAL A 36 -8.01 8.28 3.86
CA VAL A 36 -7.72 7.61 5.13
C VAL A 36 -7.06 8.58 6.12
N SER A 37 -6.12 9.41 5.66
CA SER A 37 -5.45 10.40 6.50
C SER A 37 -6.41 11.48 7.00
N ARG A 38 -7.37 11.92 6.18
CA ARG A 38 -8.45 12.84 6.60
C ARG A 38 -9.37 12.21 7.63
N LEU A 39 -9.77 10.96 7.42
CA LEU A 39 -10.64 10.23 8.34
C LEU A 39 -9.96 10.01 9.69
N SER A 40 -8.73 9.49 9.70
CA SER A 40 -7.94 9.30 10.92
C SER A 40 -7.72 10.60 11.68
N GLY A 41 -7.47 11.70 10.96
CA GLY A 41 -7.34 13.03 11.54
C GLY A 41 -8.64 13.57 12.16
N ARG A 42 -9.83 13.23 11.61
CA ARG A 42 -11.13 13.57 12.21
C ARG A 42 -11.35 12.78 13.50
N VAL A 43 -11.19 11.46 13.44
CA VAL A 43 -11.32 10.57 14.62
C VAL A 43 -10.36 10.98 15.73
N ALA A 44 -9.11 11.33 15.40
CA ALA A 44 -8.14 11.81 16.38
C ALA A 44 -8.56 13.14 17.05
N ARG A 45 -9.17 14.06 16.30
CA ARG A 45 -9.69 15.33 16.83
C ARG A 45 -10.89 15.12 17.74
N GLU A 46 -11.84 14.28 17.35
CA GLU A 46 -13.02 13.92 18.13
C GLU A 46 -12.63 13.22 19.45
N ALA A 47 -11.70 12.27 19.38
CA ALA A 47 -11.14 11.61 20.54
C ALA A 47 -10.43 12.60 21.50
N ALA A 48 -9.73 13.60 20.95
CA ALA A 48 -9.07 14.65 21.74
C ALA A 48 -10.08 15.61 22.38
N ALA A 49 -11.19 15.92 21.70
CA ALA A 49 -12.26 16.77 22.23
C ALA A 49 -13.00 16.06 23.36
N GLY A 50 -13.39 14.78 23.19
CA GLY A 50 -13.98 13.95 24.23
C GLY A 50 -13.02 13.67 25.41
N GLY A 51 -11.71 13.59 25.14
CA GLY A 51 -10.67 13.41 26.15
C GLY A 51 -10.49 14.61 27.09
N ARG A 52 -10.84 15.84 26.66
CA ARG A 52 -10.87 17.02 27.53
C ARG A 52 -11.94 16.90 28.61
N GLN A 53 -13.09 16.34 28.25
CA GLN A 53 -14.16 16.04 29.22
C GLN A 53 -13.74 14.93 30.20
N ARG A 54 -13.07 13.87 29.70
CA ARG A 54 -12.55 12.75 30.53
C ARG A 54 -11.30 13.10 31.34
N ARG A 55 -10.55 14.17 31.03
CA ARG A 55 -9.44 14.65 31.88
C ARG A 55 -9.90 15.06 33.27
N ARG A 56 -11.15 15.42 33.44
CA ARG A 56 -11.77 15.69 34.76
C ARG A 56 -11.99 14.43 35.59
N SER A 57 -11.99 13.24 34.99
CA SER A 57 -12.22 11.95 35.67
C SER A 57 -10.96 11.06 35.81
N GLY A 58 -9.75 11.59 35.58
CA GLY A 58 -8.48 10.94 35.95
C GLY A 58 -8.03 9.77 35.06
N VAL A 59 -8.81 9.30 34.09
CA VAL A 59 -8.46 8.15 33.23
C VAL A 59 -7.69 8.62 32.00
N ARG A 60 -6.38 8.37 31.99
CA ARG A 60 -5.51 8.59 30.82
C ARG A 60 -5.37 7.30 30.02
N ALA A 61 -5.72 7.32 28.73
CA ALA A 61 -5.34 6.29 27.76
C ALA A 61 -4.29 6.87 26.77
N PRO A 62 -3.02 7.03 27.17
CA PRO A 62 -2.00 7.71 26.37
C PRO A 62 -1.62 6.94 25.08
N TRP A 63 -1.87 5.63 25.05
CA TRP A 63 -1.58 4.77 23.90
C TRP A 63 -2.56 5.03 22.72
N MET A 64 -3.82 5.31 23.01
CA MET A 64 -4.83 5.55 21.96
C MET A 64 -4.53 6.81 21.15
N SER A 65 -4.10 7.89 21.81
CA SER A 65 -3.71 9.12 21.12
C SER A 65 -2.41 8.97 20.30
N ARG A 66 -1.55 8.03 20.67
CA ARG A 66 -0.34 7.67 19.90
C ARG A 66 -0.68 6.86 18.65
N MET A 67 -1.58 5.88 18.77
CA MET A 67 -2.06 5.08 17.65
C MET A 67 -2.78 5.93 16.59
N LEU A 68 -3.64 6.86 17.02
CA LEU A 68 -4.38 7.74 16.11
C LEU A 68 -3.47 8.72 15.33
N ARG A 69 -2.21 8.89 15.73
CA ARG A 69 -1.21 9.73 15.05
C ARG A 69 -0.29 8.93 14.12
N MET A 70 -0.56 7.66 13.89
CA MET A 70 0.14 6.86 12.88
C MET A 70 -0.32 7.25 11.47
N PRO A 71 0.57 7.12 10.46
CA PRO A 71 0.24 7.36 9.05
C PRO A 71 -0.57 6.20 8.47
N TRP A 72 -1.84 6.10 8.87
CA TRP A 72 -2.73 5.01 8.47
C TRP A 72 -2.96 4.93 6.97
N GLY A 73 -2.85 6.05 6.26
CA GLY A 73 -2.98 6.07 4.81
C GLY A 73 -1.95 5.17 4.13
N THR A 74 -0.67 5.32 4.47
CA THR A 74 0.42 4.49 3.94
C THR A 74 0.27 3.02 4.33
N VAL A 75 -0.18 2.73 5.56
CA VAL A 75 -0.43 1.35 6.01
C VAL A 75 -1.53 0.70 5.15
N VAL A 76 -2.67 1.36 5.00
CA VAL A 76 -3.81 0.84 4.22
C VAL A 76 -3.42 0.60 2.76
N VAL A 77 -2.75 1.56 2.14
CA VAL A 77 -2.31 1.44 0.73
C VAL A 77 -1.38 0.23 0.54
N ASN A 78 -0.38 0.06 1.39
CA ASN A 78 0.57 -1.04 1.23
C ASN A 78 -0.03 -2.41 1.58
N VAL A 79 -0.87 -2.49 2.62
CA VAL A 79 -1.58 -3.72 3.00
C VAL A 79 -2.53 -4.17 1.90
N THR A 80 -3.33 -3.26 1.33
CA THR A 80 -4.25 -3.59 0.23
C THR A 80 -3.49 -3.98 -1.04
N ALA A 81 -2.37 -3.30 -1.36
CA ALA A 81 -1.52 -3.67 -2.49
C ALA A 81 -0.94 -5.10 -2.32
N CYS A 82 -0.41 -5.42 -1.14
CA CYS A 82 0.14 -6.74 -0.85
C CYS A 82 -0.91 -7.84 -0.88
N LEU A 83 -2.11 -7.58 -0.35
CA LEU A 83 -3.23 -8.52 -0.41
C LEU A 83 -3.65 -8.82 -1.84
N LEU A 84 -3.84 -7.78 -2.67
CA LEU A 84 -4.24 -7.92 -4.07
C LEU A 84 -3.14 -8.57 -4.91
N MET A 85 -1.87 -8.23 -4.67
CA MET A 85 -0.75 -8.89 -5.33
C MET A 85 -0.68 -10.37 -4.96
N GLY A 86 -0.82 -10.71 -3.68
CA GLY A 86 -0.86 -12.09 -3.22
C GLY A 86 -2.00 -12.87 -3.87
N LEU A 87 -3.21 -12.29 -3.92
CA LEU A 87 -4.38 -12.88 -4.58
C LEU A 87 -4.12 -13.16 -6.07
N LEU A 88 -3.55 -12.18 -6.77
CA LEU A 88 -3.25 -12.29 -8.19
C LEU A 88 -2.21 -13.40 -8.45
N VAL A 89 -1.12 -13.40 -7.70
CA VAL A 89 -0.06 -14.41 -7.81
C VAL A 89 -0.57 -15.79 -7.42
N GLY A 90 -1.32 -15.90 -6.30
CA GLY A 90 -1.91 -17.14 -5.84
C GLY A 90 -2.86 -17.77 -6.87
N ARG A 91 -3.67 -16.95 -7.54
CA ARG A 91 -4.57 -17.40 -8.61
C ARG A 91 -3.84 -17.78 -9.89
N ALA A 92 -2.76 -17.07 -10.22
CA ALA A 92 -1.94 -17.34 -11.42
C ALA A 92 -0.99 -18.53 -11.24
N ALA A 93 -0.69 -18.95 -10.02
CA ALA A 93 0.22 -20.05 -9.74
C ALA A 93 -0.31 -21.37 -10.34
N GLY A 94 0.56 -22.08 -11.06
CA GLY A 94 0.19 -23.34 -11.75
C GLY A 94 -0.36 -23.15 -13.17
N THR A 95 -0.58 -21.91 -13.63
CA THR A 95 -0.91 -21.67 -15.05
C THR A 95 0.37 -21.40 -15.85
N PRO A 96 0.45 -21.84 -17.13
CA PRO A 96 1.55 -21.46 -18.00
C PRO A 96 1.60 -19.93 -18.14
N HIS A 97 2.75 -19.32 -17.86
CA HIS A 97 2.85 -17.86 -17.80
C HIS A 97 3.01 -17.18 -19.18
N SER A 98 3.49 -17.90 -20.20
CA SER A 98 3.73 -17.35 -21.52
C SER A 98 2.44 -17.27 -22.35
N GLY A 99 2.08 -16.06 -22.79
CA GLY A 99 0.95 -15.81 -23.69
C GLY A 99 -0.44 -15.98 -23.09
N THR A 100 -0.57 -16.03 -21.76
CA THR A 100 -1.84 -16.24 -21.06
C THR A 100 -2.33 -14.95 -20.39
N TRP A 101 -3.63 -14.92 -20.05
CA TRP A 101 -4.21 -13.85 -19.23
C TRP A 101 -3.43 -13.62 -17.93
N ALA A 102 -2.85 -14.70 -17.35
CA ALA A 102 -2.07 -14.64 -16.12
C ALA A 102 -0.81 -13.78 -16.29
N ALA A 103 -0.08 -13.95 -17.39
CA ALA A 103 1.11 -13.11 -17.68
C ALA A 103 0.74 -11.64 -17.82
N THR A 104 -0.30 -11.33 -18.60
CA THR A 104 -0.78 -9.96 -18.80
C THR A 104 -1.25 -9.34 -17.49
N ALA A 105 -2.02 -10.07 -16.68
CA ALA A 105 -2.51 -9.59 -15.39
C ALA A 105 -1.37 -9.34 -14.41
N LEU A 106 -0.38 -10.22 -14.31
CA LEU A 106 0.79 -10.05 -13.45
C LEU A 106 1.63 -8.83 -13.88
N THR A 107 1.76 -8.61 -15.20
CA THR A 107 2.55 -7.49 -15.71
C THR A 107 1.80 -6.16 -15.54
N VAL A 108 0.59 -6.04 -16.07
CA VAL A 108 -0.13 -4.77 -16.13
C VAL A 108 -0.75 -4.41 -14.77
N VAL A 109 -1.47 -5.37 -14.15
CA VAL A 109 -2.13 -5.10 -12.86
C VAL A 109 -1.13 -5.23 -11.72
N GLY A 110 -0.32 -6.30 -11.69
CA GLY A 110 0.66 -6.53 -10.61
C GLY A 110 1.77 -5.50 -10.65
N THR A 111 2.61 -5.53 -11.68
CA THR A 111 3.80 -4.66 -11.76
C THR A 111 3.41 -3.22 -12.08
N GLY A 112 2.48 -2.98 -13.00
CA GLY A 112 2.02 -1.64 -13.36
C GLY A 112 1.18 -1.02 -12.25
N PHE A 113 -0.07 -1.40 -12.16
CA PHE A 113 -1.04 -0.75 -11.26
C PHE A 113 -0.65 -0.88 -9.79
N LEU A 114 -0.46 -2.10 -9.26
CA LEU A 114 -0.12 -2.29 -7.85
C LEU A 114 1.27 -1.77 -7.50
N GLY A 115 2.23 -1.82 -8.44
CA GLY A 115 3.54 -1.20 -8.29
C GLY A 115 3.47 0.33 -8.16
N GLY A 116 2.61 1.01 -8.94
CA GLY A 116 2.35 2.45 -8.80
C GLY A 116 1.49 2.80 -7.57
N TYR A 117 0.58 1.90 -7.19
CA TYR A 117 -0.31 2.08 -6.04
C TYR A 117 0.43 1.91 -4.71
N SER A 118 1.31 0.93 -4.54
CA SER A 118 2.10 0.74 -3.33
C SER A 118 3.20 1.79 -3.17
N THR A 119 3.71 1.97 -1.94
CA THR A 119 4.82 2.91 -1.69
C THR A 119 5.69 2.49 -0.51
N PHE A 120 6.95 2.14 -0.82
CA PHE A 120 7.97 1.92 0.19
C PHE A 120 8.61 3.24 0.63
N SER A 121 8.83 4.17 -0.30
CA SER A 121 9.49 5.44 -0.03
C SER A 121 8.72 6.30 0.99
N THR A 122 7.40 6.37 0.89
CA THR A 122 6.56 7.09 1.87
C THR A 122 6.70 6.48 3.27
N ALA A 123 6.66 5.15 3.39
CA ALA A 123 6.86 4.46 4.66
C ALA A 123 8.23 4.76 5.28
N CYS A 124 9.30 4.79 4.45
CA CYS A 124 10.64 5.17 4.90
C CYS A 124 10.72 6.62 5.37
N VAL A 125 10.12 7.55 4.63
CA VAL A 125 10.10 8.98 5.02
C VAL A 125 9.35 9.18 6.33
N GLU A 126 8.24 8.51 6.54
CA GLU A 126 7.46 8.56 7.78
C GLU A 126 8.26 8.00 8.97
N GLY A 127 8.93 6.87 8.79
CA GLY A 127 9.84 6.30 9.77
C GLY A 127 10.99 7.24 10.11
N ALA A 128 11.64 7.82 9.10
CA ALA A 128 12.72 8.78 9.27
C ALA A 128 12.27 10.04 10.03
N ARG A 129 11.09 10.59 9.72
CA ARG A 129 10.52 11.74 10.46
C ARG A 129 10.29 11.42 11.94
N LEU A 130 9.85 10.22 12.28
CA LEU A 130 9.69 9.79 13.66
C LEU A 130 11.05 9.69 14.38
N LEU A 131 12.08 9.14 13.70
CA LEU A 131 13.45 9.05 14.24
C LEU A 131 14.05 10.43 14.47
N LEU A 132 13.96 11.32 13.48
CA LEU A 132 14.47 12.69 13.59
C LEU A 132 13.77 13.49 14.69
N ALA A 133 12.52 13.19 14.99
CA ALA A 133 11.78 13.75 16.12
C ALA A 133 12.13 13.10 17.47
N GLY A 134 13.15 12.23 17.55
CA GLY A 134 13.54 11.52 18.76
C GLY A 134 12.53 10.45 19.21
N ARG A 135 11.59 10.08 18.37
CA ARG A 135 10.46 9.17 18.69
C ARG A 135 10.76 7.73 18.25
N TRP A 136 11.79 7.12 18.82
CA TRP A 136 12.30 5.79 18.45
C TRP A 136 11.25 4.67 18.61
N GLY A 137 10.52 4.65 19.73
CA GLY A 137 9.48 3.65 19.97
C GLY A 137 8.38 3.65 18.90
N PRO A 138 7.75 4.79 18.60
CA PRO A 138 6.81 4.92 17.47
C PRO A 138 7.42 4.58 16.11
N ALA A 139 8.69 4.89 15.83
CA ALA A 139 9.36 4.54 14.58
C ALA A 139 9.49 3.03 14.42
N LEU A 140 9.98 2.34 15.45
CA LEU A 140 10.09 0.87 15.45
C LEU A 140 8.72 0.20 15.36
N ALA A 141 7.70 0.70 16.09
CA ALA A 141 6.34 0.20 16.01
C ALA A 141 5.75 0.36 14.61
N HIS A 142 6.00 1.49 13.93
CA HIS A 142 5.57 1.72 12.56
C HIS A 142 6.24 0.74 11.60
N ALA A 143 7.55 0.55 11.68
CA ALA A 143 8.29 -0.39 10.84
C ALA A 143 7.82 -1.84 11.06
N ALA A 144 7.66 -2.26 12.31
CA ALA A 144 7.18 -3.60 12.66
C ALA A 144 5.74 -3.83 12.16
N LEU A 145 4.84 -2.86 12.36
CA LEU A 145 3.47 -2.93 11.88
C LEU A 145 3.41 -3.04 10.35
N MET A 146 4.16 -2.19 9.65
CA MET A 146 4.23 -2.22 8.17
C MET A 146 4.69 -3.58 7.68
N THR A 147 5.81 -4.09 8.22
CA THR A 147 6.37 -5.38 7.80
C THR A 147 5.41 -6.53 8.11
N ALA A 148 4.91 -6.63 9.34
CA ALA A 148 4.02 -7.73 9.73
C ALA A 148 2.69 -7.70 8.96
N ALA A 149 2.08 -6.51 8.82
CA ALA A 149 0.80 -6.37 8.14
C ALA A 149 0.92 -6.66 6.63
N THR A 150 1.99 -6.20 5.96
CA THR A 150 2.18 -6.47 4.52
C THR A 150 2.54 -7.92 4.25
N LEU A 151 3.39 -8.57 5.07
CA LEU A 151 3.68 -10.00 4.97
C LEU A 151 2.44 -10.86 5.25
N GLY A 152 1.66 -10.52 6.27
CA GLY A 152 0.39 -11.18 6.55
C GLY A 152 -0.60 -11.02 5.40
N ALA A 153 -0.72 -9.83 4.84
CA ALA A 153 -1.62 -9.53 3.73
C ALA A 153 -1.25 -10.31 2.46
N VAL A 154 0.04 -10.36 2.08
CA VAL A 154 0.46 -11.15 0.92
C VAL A 154 0.25 -12.64 1.14
N GLY A 155 0.52 -13.15 2.34
CA GLY A 155 0.26 -14.56 2.69
C GLY A 155 -1.22 -14.93 2.59
N LEU A 156 -2.11 -14.10 3.15
CA LEU A 156 -3.56 -14.26 3.04
C LEU A 156 -4.03 -14.18 1.58
N GLY A 157 -3.49 -13.22 0.82
CA GLY A 157 -3.79 -13.09 -0.60
C GLY A 157 -3.39 -14.32 -1.39
N LEU A 158 -2.19 -14.86 -1.17
CA LEU A 158 -1.69 -16.08 -1.80
C LEU A 158 -2.59 -17.27 -1.49
N ALA A 159 -2.95 -17.48 -0.23
CA ALA A 159 -3.82 -18.57 0.19
C ALA A 159 -5.22 -18.45 -0.43
N ALA A 160 -5.82 -17.26 -0.39
CA ALA A 160 -7.12 -17.00 -1.00
C ALA A 160 -7.09 -17.18 -2.53
N GLY A 161 -6.05 -16.67 -3.19
CA GLY A 161 -5.87 -16.85 -4.64
C GLY A 161 -5.69 -18.30 -5.04
N ALA A 162 -4.98 -19.08 -4.24
CA ALA A 162 -4.82 -20.52 -4.44
C ALA A 162 -6.14 -21.30 -4.24
N ALA A 163 -6.97 -20.88 -3.28
CA ALA A 163 -8.27 -21.51 -3.03
C ALA A 163 -9.33 -21.20 -4.11
N LEU A 164 -9.14 -20.16 -4.91
CA LEU A 164 -10.04 -19.73 -5.99
C LEU A 164 -9.65 -20.30 -7.37
N ARG A 165 -8.72 -21.23 -7.43
CA ARG A 165 -8.28 -21.96 -8.66
C ARG A 165 -9.22 -23.08 -9.06
#